data_a35a00ee62e0ae9e7cb8b333ba4cb8af
#
_entry.id   a35a00ee62e0ae9e7cb8b333ba4cb8af
#
_cell.length_a   1.000
_cell.length_b   1.000
_cell.length_c   1.000
_cell.angle_alpha   90.00
_cell.angle_beta   90.00
_cell.angle_gamma   90.00
#
_symmetry.space_group_name_H-M   'P 1'
#
loop_
_entity.id
_entity.type
_entity.pdbx_description
1 polymer ?
#
loop_
_entity_poly.entity_id
_entity_poly.type
_entity_poly.pdbx_seq_one_letter_code
_entity_poly.pdbx_strand_id
1 'polypeptide(L)'
;MPCHHGIGGIRPEVEVVPVVRFPFVSPANHSYHGIGNMNKKLSRGALGLLLIVLPACVTPVQHLDPARLEKIDAAIGRAMDEHRLPGAVVWVEHGSSHYWKAYGHRALIPAAETMTDDTIFDVASLTKVLATAPAVMILWERGQIKLDEPVHSYIPEFSGDGKERVTVRQLLTHTSGLPEGISTHPPWLGAETAIHMACAAKLKAPPGREFLYSDVNFILLGEIVARVSHAPLNEFCAREIYGPLKMVDTGFLPGKEKLPRIAPTQMTAGVMLRGEAHDPTARFMGGVAGHAGVFSTAPDLARYARMMLNLGELDGARILKPDTVRMMTRAQTPPGLKALRGLGWDIDSGYSAARGAHFPFGSYGHTGFTGVALWIDPFSRTFFIFLSNRLHPDGSGNVLGLYRTVSTLAAEAVTDFDFK
;
A
#
# COMPACT_ATOMS: atom_id res chain seq x y z
N MET A 1 -4.83 -57.45 28.88
CA MET A 1 -5.15 -57.00 30.25
C MET A 1 -5.06 -55.52 30.29
N PRO A 2 -6.11 -54.80 30.61
CA PRO A 2 -6.14 -53.34 30.62
C PRO A 2 -5.88 -52.78 32.02
N CYS A 3 -5.19 -51.62 32.08
CA CYS A 3 -5.17 -50.80 33.29
C CYS A 3 -5.77 -49.42 32.99
N HIS A 4 -6.92 -49.16 33.60
CA HIS A 4 -7.57 -47.86 33.72
C HIS A 4 -6.86 -46.99 34.77
N HIS A 5 -6.67 -45.69 34.48
CA HIS A 5 -6.59 -44.59 35.50
C HIS A 5 -7.00 -43.34 34.73
N GLY A 6 -8.07 -42.71 35.01
CA GLY A 6 -8.45 -41.84 36.06
C GLY A 6 -8.40 -40.42 35.50
N ILE A 7 -9.58 -39.88 35.01
CA ILE A 7 -9.75 -38.51 34.50
C ILE A 7 -10.05 -37.59 35.69
N GLY A 8 -9.20 -36.59 35.94
CA GLY A 8 -9.47 -35.46 36.79
C GLY A 8 -9.73 -34.21 35.97
N GLY A 9 -11.00 -33.81 35.84
CA GLY A 9 -11.39 -32.59 35.18
C GLY A 9 -11.21 -31.40 36.13
N ILE A 10 -10.45 -30.39 35.66
CA ILE A 10 -10.39 -29.07 36.28
C ILE A 10 -11.19 -28.12 35.36
N ARG A 11 -12.28 -27.53 35.93
CA ARG A 11 -13.03 -26.44 35.34
C ARG A 11 -12.32 -25.13 35.68
N PRO A 12 -12.13 -24.18 34.75
CA PRO A 12 -11.73 -22.83 35.13
C PRO A 12 -12.96 -22.03 35.59
N GLU A 13 -12.85 -21.44 36.77
CA GLU A 13 -13.77 -20.43 37.29
C GLU A 13 -13.65 -19.14 36.47
N VAL A 14 -14.80 -18.62 36.07
CA VAL A 14 -14.90 -17.31 35.40
C VAL A 14 -15.07 -16.24 36.46
N GLU A 15 -14.06 -15.44 36.65
CA GLU A 15 -14.09 -14.25 37.53
C GLU A 15 -14.82 -13.12 36.81
N VAL A 16 -15.96 -12.70 37.37
CA VAL A 16 -16.75 -11.56 36.86
C VAL A 16 -16.25 -10.28 37.51
N VAL A 17 -15.63 -9.40 36.71
CA VAL A 17 -15.20 -8.07 37.14
C VAL A 17 -16.39 -7.11 37.08
N PRO A 18 -16.67 -6.32 38.14
CA PRO A 18 -17.82 -5.42 38.14
C PRO A 18 -17.59 -4.16 37.31
N VAL A 19 -18.62 -3.82 36.53
CA VAL A 19 -18.70 -2.58 35.73
C VAL A 19 -18.87 -1.37 36.64
N VAL A 20 -17.88 -0.50 36.67
CA VAL A 20 -17.96 0.81 37.33
C VAL A 20 -18.69 1.79 36.43
N ARG A 21 -19.88 2.24 36.85
CA ARG A 21 -20.64 3.34 36.22
C ARG A 21 -20.15 4.67 36.77
N PHE A 22 -19.70 5.58 35.90
CA PHE A 22 -19.49 7.00 36.23
C PHE A 22 -20.78 7.80 36.05
N PRO A 23 -21.08 8.76 36.95
CA PRO A 23 -22.28 9.57 36.85
C PRO A 23 -22.12 10.71 35.85
N PHE A 24 -23.17 10.92 35.07
CA PHE A 24 -23.37 12.07 34.17
C PHE A 24 -23.51 13.36 34.98
N VAL A 25 -22.69 14.36 34.72
CA VAL A 25 -22.83 15.72 35.27
C VAL A 25 -23.47 16.60 34.19
N SER A 26 -24.68 17.07 34.49
CA SER A 26 -25.41 18.07 33.67
C SER A 26 -24.91 19.47 34.03
N PRO A 27 -24.74 20.40 33.05
CA PRO A 27 -24.36 21.77 33.38
C PRO A 27 -25.54 22.57 33.89
N ALA A 28 -25.33 23.20 35.05
CA ALA A 28 -26.29 24.04 35.73
C ALA A 28 -26.49 25.40 35.07
N ASN A 29 -27.77 25.80 34.97
CA ASN A 29 -28.23 27.13 34.61
C ASN A 29 -27.82 28.14 35.69
N HIS A 30 -27.15 29.20 35.31
CA HIS A 30 -27.00 30.40 36.18
C HIS A 30 -27.89 31.52 35.65
N SER A 31 -28.93 31.76 36.40
CA SER A 31 -29.78 32.95 36.32
C SER A 31 -29.07 34.13 37.01
N TYR A 32 -28.95 35.26 36.33
CA TYR A 32 -28.66 36.54 36.96
C TYR A 32 -29.88 37.44 36.95
N HIS A 33 -30.36 37.80 38.12
CA HIS A 33 -31.30 38.91 38.41
C HIS A 33 -30.48 40.19 38.71
N GLY A 34 -31.02 41.33 38.25
CA GLY A 34 -30.57 42.63 38.73
C GLY A 34 -30.88 43.77 37.76
N ILE A 35 -32.08 44.28 37.77
CA ILE A 35 -32.61 45.62 37.94
C ILE A 35 -31.70 46.82 37.55
N GLY A 36 -32.19 47.67 36.66
CA GLY A 36 -31.63 49.00 36.43
C GLY A 36 -32.35 49.72 35.25
N ASN A 37 -33.46 50.40 35.59
CA ASN A 37 -34.17 51.33 34.69
C ASN A 37 -33.33 52.55 34.39
N MET A 38 -33.13 52.88 33.11
CA MET A 38 -32.86 54.26 32.69
C MET A 38 -33.35 54.51 31.28
N ASN A 39 -34.39 55.30 31.15
CA ASN A 39 -34.90 55.91 29.92
C ASN A 39 -33.84 56.77 29.23
N LYS A 40 -33.50 56.49 27.97
CA LYS A 40 -32.98 57.51 27.04
C LYS A 40 -33.46 57.25 25.62
N LYS A 41 -33.88 58.36 25.02
CA LYS A 41 -34.57 58.59 23.77
C LYS A 41 -33.95 57.83 22.58
N LEU A 42 -34.83 57.21 21.79
CA LEU A 42 -34.52 56.63 20.46
C LEU A 42 -34.19 57.75 19.46
N SER A 43 -33.02 57.71 18.88
CA SER A 43 -32.73 58.27 17.56
C SER A 43 -32.81 57.11 16.54
N ARG A 44 -33.65 57.30 15.51
CA ARG A 44 -33.78 56.37 14.38
C ARG A 44 -32.52 56.42 13.53
N GLY A 45 -31.60 55.54 13.72
CA GLY A 45 -30.49 55.23 12.80
C GLY A 45 -30.88 54.02 11.96
N ALA A 46 -30.95 54.18 10.65
CA ALA A 46 -31.19 53.10 9.71
C ALA A 46 -29.98 52.13 9.75
N LEU A 47 -30.16 50.91 10.30
CA LEU A 47 -29.17 49.85 10.30
C LEU A 47 -29.21 49.18 8.93
N GLY A 48 -28.32 49.63 8.01
CA GLY A 48 -28.11 48.99 6.73
C GLY A 48 -27.45 47.61 6.97
N LEU A 49 -28.25 46.56 6.74
CA LEU A 49 -27.76 45.16 6.76
C LEU A 49 -26.86 44.96 5.53
N LEU A 50 -25.55 45.06 5.70
CA LEU A 50 -24.59 44.72 4.67
C LEU A 50 -24.55 43.20 4.53
N LEU A 51 -25.35 42.64 3.58
CA LEU A 51 -25.22 41.24 3.16
C LEU A 51 -23.86 41.05 2.48
N ILE A 52 -22.88 40.56 3.22
CA ILE A 52 -21.63 40.07 2.64
C ILE A 52 -21.98 38.75 1.95
N VAL A 53 -22.25 38.79 0.65
CA VAL A 53 -22.31 37.60 -0.20
C VAL A 53 -20.87 37.14 -0.38
N LEU A 54 -20.42 36.19 0.46
CA LEU A 54 -19.21 35.47 0.19
C LEU A 54 -19.39 34.69 -1.12
N PRO A 55 -18.52 34.86 -2.12
CA PRO A 55 -18.58 34.01 -3.30
C PRO A 55 -18.41 32.56 -2.82
N ALA A 56 -19.44 31.74 -3.03
CA ALA A 56 -19.31 30.31 -2.90
C ALA A 56 -18.19 29.89 -3.85
N CYS A 57 -17.07 29.41 -3.31
CA CYS A 57 -16.05 28.79 -4.10
C CYS A 57 -16.65 27.51 -4.69
N VAL A 58 -17.22 27.63 -5.88
CA VAL A 58 -17.66 26.46 -6.65
C VAL A 58 -16.37 25.78 -7.09
N THR A 59 -15.94 24.76 -6.34
CA THR A 59 -14.87 23.87 -6.80
C THR A 59 -15.34 23.27 -8.12
N PRO A 60 -14.55 23.39 -9.21
CA PRO A 60 -14.90 22.75 -10.47
C PRO A 60 -15.15 21.28 -10.22
N VAL A 61 -16.29 20.78 -10.67
CA VAL A 61 -16.57 19.34 -10.63
C VAL A 61 -15.57 18.70 -11.59
N GLN A 62 -14.63 17.95 -11.05
CA GLN A 62 -13.64 17.24 -11.87
C GLN A 62 -14.32 16.03 -12.51
N HIS A 63 -14.24 15.91 -13.82
CA HIS A 63 -14.97 14.90 -14.58
C HIS A 63 -14.06 13.87 -15.20
N LEU A 64 -14.49 12.60 -15.10
CA LEU A 64 -14.00 11.51 -15.93
C LEU A 64 -15.00 11.30 -17.08
N ASP A 65 -14.51 11.27 -18.32
CA ASP A 65 -15.32 11.03 -19.52
C ASP A 65 -15.76 9.56 -19.61
N PRO A 66 -17.07 9.25 -19.49
CA PRO A 66 -17.55 7.86 -19.51
C PRO A 66 -17.23 7.13 -20.82
N ALA A 67 -17.28 7.81 -21.99
CA ALA A 67 -17.03 7.20 -23.26
C ALA A 67 -15.55 6.77 -23.43
N ARG A 68 -14.63 7.46 -22.75
CA ARG A 68 -13.23 7.06 -22.68
C ARG A 68 -12.99 5.93 -21.71
N LEU A 69 -13.72 5.89 -20.59
CA LEU A 69 -13.67 4.78 -19.62
C LEU A 69 -14.19 3.47 -20.23
N GLU A 70 -15.18 3.48 -21.12
CA GLU A 70 -15.65 2.31 -21.86
C GLU A 70 -14.55 1.65 -22.71
N LYS A 71 -13.53 2.40 -23.14
CA LYS A 71 -12.38 1.83 -23.82
C LYS A 71 -11.52 0.93 -22.93
N ILE A 72 -11.54 1.19 -21.60
CA ILE A 72 -10.91 0.31 -20.59
C ILE A 72 -11.63 -1.03 -20.59
N ASP A 73 -12.97 -1.04 -20.62
CA ASP A 73 -13.78 -2.26 -20.70
C ASP A 73 -13.38 -3.10 -21.91
N ALA A 74 -13.30 -2.46 -23.08
CA ALA A 74 -12.93 -3.14 -24.31
C ALA A 74 -11.48 -3.67 -24.28
N ALA A 75 -10.55 -2.96 -23.64
CA ALA A 75 -9.15 -3.40 -23.55
C ALA A 75 -9.02 -4.62 -22.64
N ILE A 76 -9.72 -4.62 -21.50
CA ILE A 76 -9.70 -5.75 -20.56
C ILE A 76 -10.45 -6.96 -21.15
N GLY A 77 -11.61 -6.74 -21.78
CA GLY A 77 -12.35 -7.79 -22.47
C GLY A 77 -11.49 -8.53 -23.47
N ARG A 78 -10.81 -7.82 -24.38
CA ARG A 78 -9.87 -8.43 -25.34
C ARG A 78 -8.75 -9.21 -24.65
N ALA A 79 -8.20 -8.69 -23.55
CA ALA A 79 -7.13 -9.38 -22.84
C ALA A 79 -7.62 -10.68 -22.17
N MET A 80 -8.88 -10.74 -21.73
CA MET A 80 -9.51 -11.96 -21.22
C MET A 80 -9.77 -12.95 -22.36
N ASP A 81 -10.28 -12.50 -23.51
CA ASP A 81 -10.49 -13.33 -24.69
C ASP A 81 -9.16 -13.94 -25.22
N GLU A 82 -8.07 -13.19 -25.07
CA GLU A 82 -6.70 -13.64 -25.38
C GLU A 82 -6.07 -14.50 -24.26
N HIS A 83 -6.83 -14.88 -23.23
CA HIS A 83 -6.37 -15.67 -22.08
C HIS A 83 -5.17 -15.07 -21.32
N ARG A 84 -4.99 -13.75 -21.34
CA ARG A 84 -3.88 -13.10 -20.64
C ARG A 84 -4.14 -12.93 -19.14
N LEU A 85 -5.40 -12.97 -18.72
CA LEU A 85 -5.85 -12.95 -17.32
C LEU A 85 -7.27 -13.51 -17.22
N PRO A 86 -7.63 -14.14 -16.09
CA PRO A 86 -9.01 -14.61 -15.85
C PRO A 86 -9.96 -13.46 -15.53
N GLY A 87 -9.48 -12.42 -14.92
CA GLY A 87 -10.26 -11.26 -14.51
C GLY A 87 -9.42 -10.18 -13.84
N ALA A 88 -10.05 -9.04 -13.57
CA ALA A 88 -9.41 -7.90 -12.94
C ALA A 88 -10.41 -7.05 -12.16
N VAL A 89 -9.89 -6.21 -11.25
CA VAL A 89 -10.58 -5.04 -10.70
C VAL A 89 -9.78 -3.82 -11.08
N VAL A 90 -10.46 -2.81 -11.67
CA VAL A 90 -9.87 -1.52 -12.01
C VAL A 90 -10.51 -0.44 -11.18
N TRP A 91 -9.70 0.51 -10.70
CA TRP A 91 -10.14 1.75 -10.08
C TRP A 91 -9.39 2.92 -10.71
N VAL A 92 -10.13 3.92 -11.17
CA VAL A 92 -9.58 5.20 -11.64
C VAL A 92 -10.24 6.28 -10.81
N GLU A 93 -9.45 7.20 -10.28
CA GLU A 93 -9.97 8.33 -9.52
C GLU A 93 -9.27 9.61 -9.90
N HIS A 94 -10.05 10.65 -10.08
CA HIS A 94 -9.60 11.99 -10.38
C HIS A 94 -10.39 13.00 -9.54
N GLY A 95 -9.72 13.64 -8.58
CA GLY A 95 -10.39 14.55 -7.65
C GLY A 95 -11.49 13.85 -6.84
N SER A 96 -12.73 14.28 -7.06
CA SER A 96 -13.93 13.67 -6.44
C SER A 96 -14.63 12.63 -7.31
N SER A 97 -14.22 12.50 -8.58
CA SER A 97 -14.81 11.55 -9.54
C SER A 97 -14.07 10.24 -9.52
N HIS A 98 -14.78 9.13 -9.53
CA HIS A 98 -14.16 7.82 -9.57
C HIS A 98 -14.94 6.85 -10.47
N TYR A 99 -14.20 5.92 -11.06
CA TYR A 99 -14.71 4.79 -11.81
C TYR A 99 -14.09 3.53 -11.28
N TRP A 100 -14.89 2.51 -11.02
CA TRP A 100 -14.38 1.19 -10.68
C TRP A 100 -15.23 0.10 -11.30
N LYS A 101 -14.60 -1.02 -11.64
CA LYS A 101 -15.29 -2.16 -12.22
C LYS A 101 -14.52 -3.46 -11.99
N ALA A 102 -15.27 -4.53 -11.71
CA ALA A 102 -14.78 -5.89 -11.68
C ALA A 102 -15.09 -6.59 -13.02
N TYR A 103 -14.14 -7.41 -13.50
CA TYR A 103 -14.22 -8.10 -14.78
C TYR A 103 -13.90 -9.58 -14.60
N GLY A 104 -14.65 -10.45 -15.30
CA GLY A 104 -14.35 -11.88 -15.40
C GLY A 104 -14.43 -12.62 -14.08
N HIS A 105 -13.43 -13.45 -13.80
CA HIS A 105 -13.43 -14.40 -12.70
C HIS A 105 -12.20 -14.23 -11.79
N ARG A 106 -12.42 -14.34 -10.46
CA ARG A 106 -11.32 -14.42 -9.49
C ARG A 106 -10.69 -15.80 -9.42
N ALA A 107 -11.45 -16.85 -9.79
CA ALA A 107 -10.96 -18.22 -9.95
C ALA A 107 -11.60 -18.88 -11.16
N LEU A 108 -10.86 -19.77 -11.82
CA LEU A 108 -11.35 -20.63 -12.91
C LEU A 108 -11.45 -22.08 -12.45
N ILE A 109 -10.58 -22.50 -11.55
CA ILE A 109 -10.50 -23.85 -11.02
C ILE A 109 -10.46 -23.82 -9.49
N PRO A 110 -11.05 -24.85 -8.79
CA PRO A 110 -11.77 -26.00 -9.35
C PRO A 110 -13.12 -25.63 -9.98
N ALA A 111 -13.66 -24.45 -9.68
CA ALA A 111 -14.89 -23.92 -10.25
C ALA A 111 -14.73 -22.43 -10.57
N ALA A 112 -15.48 -21.95 -11.55
CA ALA A 112 -15.49 -20.51 -11.87
C ALA A 112 -16.14 -19.73 -10.74
N GLU A 113 -15.40 -18.72 -10.23
CA GLU A 113 -15.87 -17.77 -9.22
C GLU A 113 -15.84 -16.35 -9.83
N THR A 114 -16.99 -15.67 -9.83
CA THR A 114 -17.09 -14.31 -10.37
C THR A 114 -16.17 -13.33 -9.61
N MET A 115 -15.49 -12.46 -10.34
CA MET A 115 -14.75 -11.34 -9.77
C MET A 115 -15.71 -10.34 -9.14
N THR A 116 -15.38 -9.82 -7.97
CA THR A 116 -16.13 -8.78 -7.26
C THR A 116 -15.23 -7.61 -6.90
N ASP A 117 -15.78 -6.44 -6.66
CA ASP A 117 -15.05 -5.22 -6.29
C ASP A 117 -14.34 -5.35 -4.93
N ASP A 118 -14.83 -6.23 -4.06
CA ASP A 118 -14.24 -6.57 -2.76
C ASP A 118 -13.29 -7.78 -2.81
N THR A 119 -12.95 -8.27 -4.01
CA THR A 119 -11.97 -9.33 -4.17
C THR A 119 -10.62 -8.91 -3.62
N ILE A 120 -10.03 -9.80 -2.81
CA ILE A 120 -8.73 -9.59 -2.17
C ILE A 120 -7.65 -10.23 -3.05
N PHE A 121 -6.57 -9.51 -3.30
CA PHE A 121 -5.46 -9.96 -4.14
C PHE A 121 -4.16 -10.01 -3.35
N ASP A 122 -3.31 -11.00 -3.64
CA ASP A 122 -1.89 -10.91 -3.32
C ASP A 122 -1.28 -9.78 -4.16
N VAL A 123 -0.84 -8.72 -3.49
CA VAL A 123 -0.32 -7.53 -4.17
C VAL A 123 1.18 -7.57 -4.42
N ALA A 124 1.83 -8.70 -4.13
CA ALA A 124 3.24 -8.95 -4.41
C ALA A 124 4.13 -7.76 -4.03
N SER A 125 4.92 -7.24 -4.98
CA SER A 125 5.87 -6.13 -4.74
C SER A 125 5.23 -4.79 -4.39
N LEU A 126 3.91 -4.60 -4.51
CA LEU A 126 3.27 -3.43 -3.90
C LEU A 126 3.45 -3.41 -2.37
N THR A 127 3.75 -4.57 -1.74
CA THR A 127 4.17 -4.66 -0.33
C THR A 127 5.25 -3.64 0.00
N LYS A 128 6.20 -3.41 -0.91
CA LYS A 128 7.32 -2.47 -0.72
C LYS A 128 6.85 -1.05 -0.43
N VAL A 129 5.83 -0.59 -1.15
CA VAL A 129 5.30 0.78 -1.05
C VAL A 129 4.08 0.92 -0.14
N LEU A 130 3.40 -0.19 0.16
CA LEU A 130 2.24 -0.19 1.06
C LEU A 130 2.61 -0.49 2.51
N ALA A 131 3.72 -1.21 2.75
CA ALA A 131 4.16 -1.66 4.06
C ALA A 131 5.54 -1.11 4.41
N THR A 132 6.59 -1.58 3.73
CA THR A 132 7.97 -1.44 4.20
C THR A 132 8.49 -0.01 4.07
N ALA A 133 8.34 0.62 2.90
CA ALA A 133 8.82 2.00 2.73
C ALA A 133 8.12 2.99 3.66
N PRO A 134 6.78 3.03 3.79
CA PRO A 134 6.14 3.91 4.75
C PRO A 134 6.49 3.57 6.21
N ALA A 135 6.67 2.29 6.58
CA ALA A 135 7.11 1.91 7.91
C ALA A 135 8.51 2.47 8.25
N VAL A 136 9.46 2.35 7.31
CA VAL A 136 10.80 2.97 7.46
C VAL A 136 10.66 4.48 7.62
N MET A 137 9.80 5.13 6.84
CA MET A 137 9.66 6.59 6.89
C MET A 137 8.94 7.08 8.15
N ILE A 138 8.03 6.31 8.72
CA ILE A 138 7.45 6.58 10.04
C ILE A 138 8.54 6.56 11.12
N LEU A 139 9.41 5.55 11.10
CA LEU A 139 10.53 5.44 12.04
C LEU A 139 11.60 6.52 11.80
N TRP A 140 11.80 6.94 10.55
CA TRP A 140 12.64 8.08 10.21
C TRP A 140 12.08 9.39 10.78
N GLU A 141 10.77 9.65 10.65
CA GLU A 141 10.12 10.83 11.26
C GLU A 141 10.23 10.87 12.77
N ARG A 142 10.30 9.69 13.41
CA ARG A 142 10.52 9.52 14.84
C ARG A 142 11.99 9.65 15.26
N GLY A 143 12.90 9.84 14.29
CA GLY A 143 14.34 9.92 14.53
C GLY A 143 15.01 8.58 14.89
N GLN A 144 14.30 7.48 14.76
CA GLN A 144 14.76 6.13 15.09
C GLN A 144 15.57 5.48 13.95
N ILE A 145 15.33 5.90 12.70
CA ILE A 145 16.09 5.50 11.51
C ILE A 145 16.67 6.75 10.87
N LYS A 146 17.89 6.65 10.34
CA LYS A 146 18.52 7.66 9.48
C LYS A 146 18.74 7.07 8.10
N LEU A 147 18.31 7.78 7.05
CA LEU A 147 18.36 7.26 5.68
C LEU A 147 19.79 7.02 5.18
N ASP A 148 20.72 7.87 5.58
CA ASP A 148 22.12 7.81 5.14
C ASP A 148 23.02 7.07 6.14
N GLU A 149 22.44 6.46 7.19
CA GLU A 149 23.13 5.57 8.11
C GLU A 149 23.40 4.22 7.44
N PRO A 150 24.56 3.63 7.64
CA PRO A 150 24.84 2.28 7.15
C PRO A 150 23.88 1.23 7.74
N VAL A 151 23.50 0.27 6.90
CA VAL A 151 22.59 -0.82 7.28
C VAL A 151 23.10 -1.63 8.47
N HIS A 152 24.42 -1.84 8.56
CA HIS A 152 25.05 -2.60 9.66
C HIS A 152 24.85 -1.93 11.04
N SER A 153 24.54 -0.64 11.10
CA SER A 153 24.16 0.02 12.37
C SER A 153 22.86 -0.53 12.96
N TYR A 154 21.99 -1.10 12.12
CA TYR A 154 20.72 -1.72 12.51
C TYR A 154 20.78 -3.26 12.48
N ILE A 155 21.59 -3.80 11.57
CA ILE A 155 21.81 -5.23 11.35
C ILE A 155 23.31 -5.48 11.41
N PRO A 156 23.92 -5.65 12.60
CA PRO A 156 25.39 -5.77 12.76
C PRO A 156 26.01 -6.91 11.93
N GLU A 157 25.25 -7.99 11.71
CA GLU A 157 25.67 -9.12 10.88
C GLU A 157 25.73 -8.80 9.38
N PHE A 158 25.17 -7.67 8.91
CA PHE A 158 25.29 -7.19 7.54
C PHE A 158 26.62 -6.46 7.35
N SER A 159 27.70 -7.18 7.25
CA SER A 159 29.05 -6.65 7.19
C SER A 159 29.95 -7.48 6.25
N GLY A 160 31.16 -6.98 5.99
CA GLY A 160 32.11 -7.61 5.08
C GLY A 160 31.82 -7.31 3.59
N ASP A 161 32.84 -7.53 2.76
CA ASP A 161 32.75 -7.37 1.30
C ASP A 161 32.28 -5.98 0.82
N GLY A 162 32.50 -4.91 1.61
CA GLY A 162 32.12 -3.53 1.29
C GLY A 162 30.68 -3.15 1.65
N LYS A 163 29.96 -4.04 2.33
CA LYS A 163 28.57 -3.83 2.81
C LYS A 163 28.45 -2.73 3.86
N GLU A 164 29.52 -2.41 4.56
CA GLU A 164 29.58 -1.33 5.56
C GLU A 164 29.21 0.05 4.99
N ARG A 165 29.27 0.20 3.67
CA ARG A 165 28.93 1.44 2.98
C ARG A 165 27.51 1.48 2.45
N VAL A 166 26.77 0.38 2.54
CA VAL A 166 25.38 0.32 2.09
C VAL A 166 24.50 1.04 3.08
N THR A 167 23.75 2.04 2.62
CA THR A 167 22.85 2.85 3.47
C THR A 167 21.38 2.41 3.32
N VAL A 168 20.55 2.79 4.29
CA VAL A 168 19.08 2.59 4.23
C VAL A 168 18.48 3.23 2.96
N ARG A 169 18.95 4.43 2.57
CA ARG A 169 18.53 5.09 1.32
C ARG A 169 18.83 4.23 0.10
N GLN A 170 19.99 3.62 0.04
CA GLN A 170 20.38 2.77 -1.09
C GLN A 170 19.55 1.48 -1.17
N LEU A 171 19.10 0.94 -0.03
CA LEU A 171 18.13 -0.16 -0.03
C LEU A 171 16.79 0.31 -0.61
N LEU A 172 16.24 1.45 -0.14
CA LEU A 172 14.95 2.00 -0.60
C LEU A 172 14.95 2.38 -2.09
N THR A 173 16.10 2.73 -2.66
CA THR A 173 16.24 3.15 -4.07
C THR A 173 16.74 2.04 -5.00
N HIS A 174 16.98 0.85 -4.48
CA HIS A 174 17.57 -0.28 -5.22
C HIS A 174 18.95 0.06 -5.83
N THR A 175 19.76 0.81 -5.08
CA THR A 175 21.14 1.17 -5.50
C THR A 175 22.20 0.64 -4.53
N SER A 176 21.86 -0.37 -3.74
CA SER A 176 22.76 -1.01 -2.78
C SER A 176 23.86 -1.86 -3.43
N GLY A 177 23.60 -2.35 -4.66
CA GLY A 177 24.41 -3.35 -5.34
C GLY A 177 24.12 -4.80 -4.92
N LEU A 178 23.12 -5.04 -4.06
CA LEU A 178 22.70 -6.38 -3.67
C LEU A 178 22.03 -7.14 -4.84
N PRO A 179 22.09 -8.50 -4.87
CA PRO A 179 21.45 -9.30 -5.89
C PRO A 179 19.93 -9.19 -5.84
N GLU A 180 19.24 -9.59 -6.91
CA GLU A 180 17.79 -9.48 -7.08
C GLU A 180 17.02 -10.22 -5.98
N GLY A 181 17.51 -11.38 -5.52
CA GLY A 181 16.88 -12.22 -4.51
C GLY A 181 17.88 -13.15 -3.83
N ILE A 182 17.38 -13.94 -2.90
CA ILE A 182 18.10 -15.04 -2.26
C ILE A 182 17.63 -16.38 -2.85
N SER A 183 18.52 -17.41 -2.83
CA SER A 183 18.16 -18.73 -3.36
C SER A 183 17.06 -19.39 -2.55
N THR A 184 16.10 -20.00 -3.24
CA THR A 184 15.08 -20.85 -2.63
C THR A 184 15.43 -22.33 -2.71
N HIS A 185 16.65 -22.68 -3.18
CA HIS A 185 17.14 -24.04 -3.31
C HIS A 185 18.53 -24.17 -2.66
N PRO A 186 18.78 -25.18 -1.80
CA PRO A 186 17.75 -26.10 -1.27
C PRO A 186 16.67 -25.37 -0.48
N PRO A 187 15.47 -25.96 -0.30
CA PRO A 187 14.40 -25.33 0.49
C PRO A 187 14.85 -25.06 1.94
N TRP A 188 14.39 -23.94 2.47
CA TRP A 188 14.65 -23.48 3.85
C TRP A 188 13.36 -22.89 4.43
N LEU A 189 13.31 -22.65 5.73
CA LEU A 189 12.18 -22.03 6.41
C LEU A 189 12.64 -21.05 7.49
N GLY A 190 11.80 -20.04 7.72
CA GLY A 190 11.95 -19.05 8.79
C GLY A 190 12.59 -17.74 8.33
N ALA A 191 12.10 -16.65 8.92
CA ALA A 191 12.60 -15.30 8.64
C ALA A 191 14.10 -15.16 8.99
N GLU A 192 14.53 -15.73 10.10
CA GLU A 192 15.93 -15.70 10.54
C GLU A 192 16.89 -16.28 9.47
N THR A 193 16.52 -17.41 8.86
CA THR A 193 17.30 -18.01 7.77
C THR A 193 17.39 -17.05 6.58
N ALA A 194 16.29 -16.43 6.20
CA ALA A 194 16.28 -15.45 5.11
C ALA A 194 17.18 -14.25 5.40
N ILE A 195 17.13 -13.72 6.62
CA ILE A 195 17.98 -12.59 7.04
C ILE A 195 19.46 -12.99 7.02
N HIS A 196 19.78 -14.17 7.53
CA HIS A 196 21.15 -14.70 7.46
C HIS A 196 21.64 -14.79 5.99
N MET A 197 20.83 -15.34 5.09
CA MET A 197 21.15 -15.43 3.67
C MET A 197 21.27 -14.06 3.00
N ALA A 198 20.40 -13.12 3.34
CA ALA A 198 20.45 -11.74 2.85
C ALA A 198 21.74 -11.03 3.32
N CYS A 199 22.15 -11.24 4.58
CA CYS A 199 23.41 -10.72 5.12
C CYS A 199 24.65 -11.36 4.47
N ALA A 200 24.57 -12.64 4.11
CA ALA A 200 25.65 -13.36 3.43
C ALA A 200 25.76 -13.03 1.92
N ALA A 201 24.72 -12.39 1.33
CA ALA A 201 24.70 -12.08 -0.09
C ALA A 201 25.84 -11.14 -0.49
N LYS A 202 26.55 -11.47 -1.59
CA LYS A 202 27.63 -10.64 -2.12
C LYS A 202 27.09 -9.52 -2.98
N LEU A 203 27.71 -8.34 -2.88
CA LEU A 203 27.39 -7.23 -3.77
C LEU A 203 27.75 -7.58 -5.22
N LYS A 204 26.84 -7.32 -6.16
CA LYS A 204 27.05 -7.41 -7.62
C LYS A 204 27.68 -6.15 -8.20
N ALA A 205 27.49 -5.02 -7.54
CA ALA A 205 28.03 -3.73 -7.92
C ALA A 205 28.38 -2.90 -6.66
N PRO A 206 29.31 -1.92 -6.76
CA PRO A 206 29.56 -1.00 -5.65
C PRO A 206 28.29 -0.21 -5.29
N PRO A 207 28.03 0.04 -3.98
CA PRO A 207 26.87 0.80 -3.54
C PRO A 207 26.80 2.18 -4.19
N GLY A 208 25.62 2.55 -4.70
CA GLY A 208 25.34 3.84 -5.34
C GLY A 208 25.75 3.96 -6.80
N ARG A 209 26.28 2.91 -7.43
CA ARG A 209 26.80 2.94 -8.82
C ARG A 209 25.81 2.47 -9.86
N GLU A 210 24.90 1.58 -9.50
CA GLU A 210 23.95 0.99 -10.42
C GLU A 210 22.57 0.87 -9.79
N PHE A 211 21.55 0.93 -10.62
CA PHE A 211 20.21 0.52 -10.24
C PHE A 211 20.06 -0.98 -10.52
N LEU A 212 19.84 -1.74 -9.45
CA LEU A 212 19.57 -3.17 -9.52
C LEU A 212 18.36 -3.48 -8.63
N TYR A 213 17.21 -3.74 -9.26
CA TYR A 213 16.00 -4.08 -8.52
C TYR A 213 16.26 -5.33 -7.67
N SER A 214 16.07 -5.22 -6.36
CA SER A 214 16.48 -6.26 -5.43
C SER A 214 15.45 -6.45 -4.31
N ASP A 215 14.92 -7.65 -4.19
CA ASP A 215 14.07 -8.05 -3.08
C ASP A 215 14.86 -8.16 -1.77
N VAL A 216 16.16 -8.48 -1.85
CA VAL A 216 17.06 -8.52 -0.69
C VAL A 216 17.08 -7.18 0.04
N ASN A 217 17.05 -6.06 -0.70
CA ASN A 217 16.96 -4.73 -0.10
C ASN A 217 15.76 -4.61 0.85
N PHE A 218 14.60 -5.08 0.40
CA PHE A 218 13.37 -4.94 1.15
C PHE A 218 13.21 -6.00 2.24
N ILE A 219 13.82 -7.18 2.09
CA ILE A 219 13.97 -8.15 3.17
C ILE A 219 14.72 -7.50 4.34
N LEU A 220 15.87 -6.87 4.07
CA LEU A 220 16.66 -6.16 5.09
C LEU A 220 15.91 -4.94 5.66
N LEU A 221 15.18 -4.17 4.85
CA LEU A 221 14.38 -3.05 5.35
C LEU A 221 13.26 -3.52 6.28
N GLY A 222 12.59 -4.63 5.96
CA GLY A 222 11.59 -5.24 6.85
C GLY A 222 12.18 -5.66 8.19
N GLU A 223 13.38 -6.22 8.19
CA GLU A 223 14.11 -6.57 9.41
C GLU A 223 14.53 -5.32 10.22
N ILE A 224 15.00 -4.26 9.55
CA ILE A 224 15.29 -2.98 10.22
C ILE A 224 14.05 -2.45 10.94
N VAL A 225 12.89 -2.46 10.25
CA VAL A 225 11.62 -2.05 10.88
C VAL A 225 11.33 -2.88 12.12
N ALA A 226 11.45 -4.21 12.04
CA ALA A 226 11.15 -5.09 13.16
C ALA A 226 12.10 -4.84 14.35
N ARG A 227 13.40 -4.73 14.11
CA ARG A 227 14.39 -4.47 15.18
C ARG A 227 14.19 -3.11 15.84
N VAL A 228 14.01 -2.06 15.03
CA VAL A 228 13.91 -0.68 15.54
C VAL A 228 12.60 -0.42 16.26
N SER A 229 11.50 -0.99 15.76
CA SER A 229 10.17 -0.80 16.35
C SER A 229 9.84 -1.80 17.46
N HIS A 230 10.65 -2.86 17.64
CA HIS A 230 10.39 -3.99 18.53
C HIS A 230 9.04 -4.68 18.27
N ALA A 231 8.57 -4.65 17.02
CA ALA A 231 7.33 -5.27 16.58
C ALA A 231 7.51 -5.93 15.20
N PRO A 232 6.93 -7.09 14.94
CA PRO A 232 6.91 -7.68 13.60
C PRO A 232 6.33 -6.71 12.57
N LEU A 233 6.83 -6.77 11.33
CA LEU A 233 6.44 -5.83 10.27
C LEU A 233 4.93 -5.79 10.03
N ASN A 234 4.26 -6.94 10.05
CA ASN A 234 2.80 -7.02 9.88
C ASN A 234 2.04 -6.30 10.99
N GLU A 235 2.45 -6.44 12.24
CA GLU A 235 1.83 -5.77 13.38
C GLU A 235 2.09 -4.27 13.35
N PHE A 236 3.32 -3.86 13.02
CA PHE A 236 3.66 -2.46 12.85
C PHE A 236 2.79 -1.80 11.78
N CYS A 237 2.69 -2.40 10.59
CA CYS A 237 1.90 -1.86 9.49
C CYS A 237 0.39 -1.84 9.81
N ALA A 238 -0.13 -2.88 10.46
CA ALA A 238 -1.53 -2.93 10.88
C ALA A 238 -1.87 -1.79 11.84
N ARG A 239 -1.01 -1.52 12.83
CA ARG A 239 -1.22 -0.49 13.85
C ARG A 239 -0.98 0.93 13.32
N GLU A 240 0.07 1.14 12.54
CA GLU A 240 0.54 2.49 12.18
C GLU A 240 0.01 2.97 10.83
N ILE A 241 -0.42 2.06 9.94
CA ILE A 241 -0.81 2.39 8.57
C ILE A 241 -2.24 1.95 8.29
N TYR A 242 -2.51 0.64 8.31
CA TYR A 242 -3.77 0.10 7.78
C TYR A 242 -4.96 0.40 8.70
N GLY A 243 -4.80 0.27 10.01
CA GLY A 243 -5.84 0.57 11.00
C GLY A 243 -6.28 2.03 10.94
N PRO A 244 -5.38 3.02 11.09
CA PRO A 244 -5.72 4.43 10.97
C PRO A 244 -6.37 4.80 9.62
N LEU A 245 -5.92 4.19 8.53
CA LEU A 245 -6.51 4.37 7.20
C LEU A 245 -7.80 3.58 6.98
N LYS A 246 -8.24 2.77 7.94
CA LYS A 246 -9.41 1.88 7.81
C LYS A 246 -9.34 0.97 6.59
N MET A 247 -8.15 0.45 6.28
CA MET A 247 -7.88 -0.51 5.22
C MET A 247 -8.13 -1.93 5.77
N VAL A 248 -9.40 -2.29 5.91
CA VAL A 248 -9.86 -3.45 6.69
C VAL A 248 -9.52 -4.80 6.04
N ASP A 249 -9.28 -4.81 4.74
CA ASP A 249 -8.94 -6.01 3.98
C ASP A 249 -7.45 -6.06 3.58
N THR A 250 -6.66 -5.09 4.07
CA THR A 250 -5.23 -5.01 3.77
C THR A 250 -4.40 -5.55 4.94
N GLY A 251 -3.45 -6.41 4.61
CA GLY A 251 -2.50 -6.94 5.61
C GLY A 251 -1.77 -8.17 5.11
N PHE A 252 -0.86 -8.64 5.96
CA PHE A 252 -0.21 -9.92 5.80
C PHE A 252 -1.08 -11.04 6.39
N LEU A 253 -0.88 -12.27 5.93
CA LEU A 253 -1.49 -13.47 6.52
C LEU A 253 -3.03 -13.32 6.69
N PRO A 254 -3.78 -13.17 5.60
CA PRO A 254 -5.22 -12.96 5.70
C PRO A 254 -5.89 -14.11 6.44
N GLY A 255 -6.86 -13.78 7.31
CA GLY A 255 -7.60 -14.77 8.08
C GLY A 255 -8.42 -15.72 7.21
N LYS A 256 -8.72 -16.89 7.75
CA LYS A 256 -9.47 -17.95 7.02
C LYS A 256 -10.85 -17.48 6.55
N GLU A 257 -11.48 -16.58 7.27
CA GLU A 257 -12.78 -15.97 6.94
C GLU A 257 -12.72 -15.16 5.64
N LYS A 258 -11.55 -14.68 5.24
CA LYS A 258 -11.34 -13.92 3.99
C LYS A 258 -11.09 -14.80 2.78
N LEU A 259 -10.76 -16.09 2.95
CA LEU A 259 -10.44 -17.01 1.87
C LEU A 259 -11.48 -17.01 0.72
N PRO A 260 -12.80 -16.98 0.97
CA PRO A 260 -13.79 -16.96 -0.11
C PRO A 260 -13.69 -15.74 -1.03
N ARG A 261 -13.11 -14.62 -0.54
CA ARG A 261 -12.94 -13.39 -1.30
C ARG A 261 -11.55 -13.25 -1.93
N ILE A 262 -10.59 -14.11 -1.56
CA ILE A 262 -9.23 -14.04 -2.09
C ILE A 262 -9.17 -14.66 -3.48
N ALA A 263 -8.63 -13.93 -4.45
CA ALA A 263 -8.28 -14.48 -5.75
C ALA A 263 -7.08 -15.42 -5.61
N PRO A 264 -7.17 -16.69 -6.02
CA PRO A 264 -6.02 -17.58 -6.06
C PRO A 264 -5.00 -17.10 -7.08
N THR A 265 -3.73 -17.41 -6.85
CA THR A 265 -2.64 -17.08 -7.79
C THR A 265 -2.33 -18.27 -8.70
N GLN A 266 -1.47 -19.14 -8.29
CA GLN A 266 -0.93 -20.20 -9.17
C GLN A 266 -1.02 -21.57 -8.53
N MET A 267 -1.21 -22.60 -9.35
CA MET A 267 -1.01 -23.99 -8.96
C MET A 267 0.50 -24.25 -8.74
N THR A 268 0.89 -24.65 -7.56
CA THR A 268 2.29 -24.94 -7.22
C THR A 268 2.36 -26.31 -6.53
N ALA A 269 3.12 -27.24 -7.12
CA ALA A 269 3.24 -28.61 -6.62
C ALA A 269 1.88 -29.30 -6.37
N GLY A 270 0.88 -29.04 -7.23
CA GLY A 270 -0.46 -29.62 -7.10
C GLY A 270 -1.38 -28.92 -6.10
N VAL A 271 -0.94 -27.84 -5.48
CA VAL A 271 -1.74 -27.02 -4.53
C VAL A 271 -1.99 -25.65 -5.13
N MET A 272 -3.25 -25.21 -5.10
CA MET A 272 -3.63 -23.87 -5.49
C MET A 272 -3.28 -22.87 -4.38
N LEU A 273 -2.39 -21.92 -4.65
CA LEU A 273 -2.06 -20.86 -3.70
C LEU A 273 -3.22 -19.88 -3.58
N ARG A 274 -3.86 -19.86 -2.40
CA ARG A 274 -4.96 -18.94 -2.07
C ARG A 274 -4.85 -18.50 -0.61
N GLY A 275 -4.62 -17.21 -0.38
CA GLY A 275 -4.37 -16.68 0.96
C GLY A 275 -2.94 -16.89 1.48
N GLU A 276 -2.09 -17.45 0.64
CA GLU A 276 -0.65 -17.56 0.85
C GLU A 276 0.09 -16.73 -0.19
N ALA A 277 1.19 -16.07 0.22
CA ALA A 277 1.99 -15.25 -0.69
C ALA A 277 2.49 -16.06 -1.89
N HIS A 278 2.34 -15.54 -3.10
CA HIS A 278 2.85 -16.19 -4.31
C HIS A 278 4.38 -16.24 -4.32
N ASP A 279 5.02 -15.18 -3.82
CA ASP A 279 6.48 -15.12 -3.73
C ASP A 279 7.02 -16.26 -2.83
N PRO A 280 7.91 -17.15 -3.36
CA PRO A 280 8.40 -18.30 -2.59
C PRO A 280 9.27 -17.89 -1.42
N THR A 281 10.05 -16.81 -1.54
CA THR A 281 10.90 -16.32 -0.45
C THR A 281 10.03 -15.79 0.69
N ALA A 282 8.98 -15.03 0.38
CA ALA A 282 8.03 -14.55 1.39
C ALA A 282 7.30 -15.71 2.07
N ARG A 283 6.89 -16.77 1.32
CA ARG A 283 6.29 -17.97 1.93
C ARG A 283 7.26 -18.68 2.88
N PHE A 284 8.51 -18.86 2.47
CA PHE A 284 9.54 -19.50 3.30
C PHE A 284 9.85 -18.69 4.56
N MET A 285 9.69 -17.36 4.51
CA MET A 285 9.77 -16.46 5.66
C MET A 285 8.51 -16.51 6.57
N GLY A 286 7.51 -17.35 6.26
CA GLY A 286 6.28 -17.43 7.02
C GLY A 286 5.19 -16.44 6.58
N GLY A 287 5.27 -15.89 5.37
CA GLY A 287 4.26 -15.00 4.77
C GLY A 287 4.40 -13.51 5.12
N VAL A 288 5.36 -13.15 5.98
CA VAL A 288 5.65 -11.74 6.35
C VAL A 288 7.05 -11.39 5.89
N ALA A 289 7.15 -10.63 4.81
CA ALA A 289 8.44 -10.20 4.28
C ALA A 289 8.37 -8.75 3.78
N GLY A 290 9.48 -8.01 3.89
CA GLY A 290 9.48 -6.60 3.49
C GLY A 290 9.28 -6.36 1.98
N HIS A 291 9.50 -7.38 1.14
CA HIS A 291 9.39 -7.27 -0.31
C HIS A 291 8.06 -7.78 -0.90
N ALA A 292 7.35 -8.66 -0.20
CA ALA A 292 6.09 -9.30 -0.64
C ALA A 292 5.30 -9.86 0.54
N GLY A 293 4.04 -10.26 0.33
CA GLY A 293 3.19 -10.94 1.32
C GLY A 293 1.97 -10.13 1.79
N VAL A 294 1.81 -8.89 1.35
CA VAL A 294 0.59 -8.11 1.61
C VAL A 294 -0.51 -8.55 0.66
N PHE A 295 -1.72 -8.65 1.21
CA PHE A 295 -2.98 -8.83 0.50
C PHE A 295 -3.80 -7.54 0.62
N SER A 296 -4.56 -7.18 -0.43
CA SER A 296 -5.37 -5.94 -0.41
C SER A 296 -6.52 -6.01 -1.42
N THR A 297 -7.41 -5.02 -1.35
CA THR A 297 -8.51 -4.77 -2.29
C THR A 297 -8.33 -3.42 -3.00
N ALA A 298 -9.03 -3.21 -4.11
CA ALA A 298 -9.01 -1.92 -4.80
C ALA A 298 -9.56 -0.77 -3.93
N PRO A 299 -10.65 -0.91 -3.17
CA PRO A 299 -11.12 0.12 -2.24
C PRO A 299 -10.08 0.51 -1.18
N ASP A 300 -9.37 -0.45 -0.58
CA ASP A 300 -8.34 -0.17 0.41
C ASP A 300 -7.13 0.55 -0.22
N LEU A 301 -6.69 0.11 -1.41
CA LEU A 301 -5.64 0.79 -2.15
C LEU A 301 -6.03 2.20 -2.56
N ALA A 302 -7.31 2.47 -2.88
CA ALA A 302 -7.80 3.81 -3.16
C ALA A 302 -7.69 4.71 -1.92
N ARG A 303 -7.95 4.20 -0.71
CA ARG A 303 -7.72 4.93 0.54
C ARG A 303 -6.23 5.30 0.69
N TYR A 304 -5.35 4.34 0.43
CA TYR A 304 -3.91 4.58 0.48
C TYR A 304 -3.47 5.63 -0.55
N ALA A 305 -3.95 5.54 -1.80
CA ALA A 305 -3.65 6.50 -2.85
C ALA A 305 -4.14 7.92 -2.51
N ARG A 306 -5.35 8.06 -1.95
CA ARG A 306 -5.88 9.34 -1.46
C ARG A 306 -5.00 9.92 -0.34
N MET A 307 -4.58 9.08 0.62
CA MET A 307 -3.65 9.50 1.67
C MET A 307 -2.35 10.06 1.07
N MET A 308 -1.78 9.39 0.06
CA MET A 308 -0.57 9.85 -0.61
C MET A 308 -0.81 11.18 -1.36
N LEU A 309 -1.92 11.33 -2.11
CA LEU A 309 -2.31 12.57 -2.80
C LEU A 309 -2.57 13.73 -1.82
N ASN A 310 -3.04 13.42 -0.61
CA ASN A 310 -3.27 14.39 0.45
C ASN A 310 -2.04 14.59 1.34
N LEU A 311 -0.85 14.24 0.83
CA LEU A 311 0.41 14.46 1.51
C LEU A 311 0.46 13.84 2.91
N GLY A 312 0.02 12.59 3.01
CA GLY A 312 0.18 11.74 4.18
C GLY A 312 -0.99 11.72 5.15
N GLU A 313 -2.16 12.24 4.77
CA GLU A 313 -3.35 12.28 5.64
C GLU A 313 -4.61 11.84 4.90
N LEU A 314 -5.48 11.10 5.59
CA LEU A 314 -6.84 10.79 5.14
C LEU A 314 -7.80 10.70 6.32
N ASP A 315 -9.00 11.30 6.19
CA ASP A 315 -10.08 11.26 7.20
C ASP A 315 -9.60 11.66 8.62
N GLY A 316 -8.67 12.62 8.72
CA GLY A 316 -8.08 13.08 9.98
C GLY A 316 -6.96 12.19 10.53
N ALA A 317 -6.68 11.05 9.89
CA ALA A 317 -5.55 10.19 10.25
C ALA A 317 -4.30 10.61 9.47
N ARG A 318 -3.28 11.11 10.17
CA ARG A 318 -1.98 11.44 9.60
C ARG A 318 -1.01 10.27 9.78
N ILE A 319 -0.59 9.71 8.66
CA ILE A 319 0.37 8.60 8.60
C ILE A 319 1.79 9.14 8.45
N LEU A 320 1.97 10.13 7.57
CA LEU A 320 3.26 10.75 7.25
C LEU A 320 3.14 12.27 7.18
N LYS A 321 4.23 12.97 7.44
CA LYS A 321 4.28 14.43 7.23
C LYS A 321 4.30 14.77 5.74
N PRO A 322 3.79 15.96 5.33
CA PRO A 322 3.78 16.38 3.93
C PRO A 322 5.15 16.34 3.25
N ASP A 323 6.19 16.78 3.94
CA ASP A 323 7.55 16.80 3.39
C ASP A 323 8.14 15.40 3.24
N THR A 324 7.74 14.47 4.10
CA THR A 324 8.11 13.06 3.98
C THR A 324 7.52 12.44 2.71
N VAL A 325 6.24 12.66 2.45
CA VAL A 325 5.60 12.18 1.22
C VAL A 325 6.29 12.80 -0.01
N ARG A 326 6.53 14.12 -0.03
CA ARG A 326 7.26 14.77 -1.13
C ARG A 326 8.66 14.21 -1.32
N MET A 327 9.37 13.89 -0.23
CA MET A 327 10.69 13.25 -0.31
C MET A 327 10.61 11.83 -0.86
N MET A 328 9.65 11.03 -0.41
CA MET A 328 9.48 9.65 -0.87
C MET A 328 9.18 9.54 -2.36
N THR A 329 8.45 10.51 -2.91
CA THR A 329 7.89 10.45 -4.25
C THR A 329 8.68 11.25 -5.30
N ARG A 330 9.78 11.91 -4.91
CA ARG A 330 10.74 12.52 -5.84
C ARG A 330 11.98 11.62 -6.02
N ALA A 331 12.73 11.85 -7.10
CA ALA A 331 13.94 11.09 -7.38
C ALA A 331 14.94 11.17 -6.22
N GLN A 332 15.40 10.01 -5.76
CA GLN A 332 16.36 9.80 -4.68
C GLN A 332 17.55 8.95 -5.12
N THR A 333 17.51 8.39 -6.33
CA THR A 333 18.66 7.69 -6.91
C THR A 333 19.82 8.66 -7.12
N PRO A 334 21.08 8.17 -7.00
CA PRO A 334 22.26 9.00 -7.24
C PRO A 334 22.23 9.68 -8.61
N PRO A 335 22.75 10.93 -8.73
CA PRO A 335 22.87 11.63 -10.00
C PRO A 335 23.64 10.80 -11.05
N GLY A 336 23.18 10.82 -12.31
CA GLY A 336 23.79 10.11 -13.43
C GLY A 336 23.25 8.71 -13.67
N LEU A 337 22.44 8.14 -12.78
CA LEU A 337 21.69 6.92 -13.05
C LEU A 337 20.47 7.20 -13.92
N LYS A 338 20.24 6.36 -14.94
CA LYS A 338 19.08 6.49 -15.84
C LYS A 338 17.77 6.16 -15.13
N ALA A 339 17.78 5.18 -14.21
CA ALA A 339 16.60 4.80 -13.45
C ALA A 339 16.36 5.81 -12.33
N LEU A 340 15.18 6.40 -12.30
CA LEU A 340 14.77 7.36 -11.28
C LEU A 340 13.78 6.71 -10.33
N ARG A 341 14.21 6.55 -9.08
CA ARG A 341 13.42 5.97 -8.00
C ARG A 341 13.26 6.97 -6.86
N GLY A 342 12.07 7.00 -6.29
CA GLY A 342 11.84 7.56 -4.96
C GLY A 342 12.22 6.56 -3.87
N LEU A 343 11.84 6.84 -2.61
CA LEU A 343 12.05 5.90 -1.51
C LEU A 343 10.97 4.79 -1.57
N GLY A 344 11.33 3.69 -2.20
CA GLY A 344 10.43 2.57 -2.54
C GLY A 344 9.69 2.72 -3.87
N TRP A 345 9.35 3.94 -4.27
CA TRP A 345 8.51 4.23 -5.43
C TRP A 345 9.30 4.22 -6.75
N ASP A 346 8.66 3.75 -7.80
CA ASP A 346 9.12 3.92 -9.18
C ASP A 346 8.64 5.27 -9.73
N ILE A 347 9.54 5.98 -10.43
CA ILE A 347 9.25 7.26 -11.09
C ILE A 347 9.49 7.12 -12.58
N ASP A 348 10.70 6.71 -12.97
CA ASP A 348 11.09 6.48 -14.36
C ASP A 348 12.20 5.44 -14.44
N SER A 349 11.83 4.21 -14.76
CA SER A 349 12.76 3.09 -14.87
C SER A 349 12.22 2.05 -15.87
N GLY A 350 12.94 0.95 -16.06
CA GLY A 350 12.46 -0.19 -16.86
C GLY A 350 11.16 -0.84 -16.33
N TYR A 351 10.71 -0.47 -15.12
CA TYR A 351 9.51 -1.00 -14.49
C TYR A 351 8.30 -0.04 -14.57
N SER A 352 8.46 1.15 -15.16
CA SER A 352 7.42 2.21 -15.20
C SER A 352 6.35 2.00 -16.29
N ALA A 353 6.12 0.78 -16.75
CA ALA A 353 5.09 0.50 -17.77
C ALA A 353 3.68 0.99 -17.32
N ALA A 354 3.41 0.94 -16.02
CA ALA A 354 2.16 1.36 -15.42
C ALA A 354 1.96 2.91 -15.42
N ARG A 355 2.97 3.71 -15.75
CA ARG A 355 2.82 5.16 -15.98
C ARG A 355 1.96 5.47 -17.21
N GLY A 356 1.89 4.56 -18.17
CA GLY A 356 1.20 4.81 -19.43
C GLY A 356 1.93 5.81 -20.32
N ALA A 357 1.17 6.45 -21.23
CA ALA A 357 1.71 7.41 -22.19
C ALA A 357 1.54 8.87 -21.73
N HIS A 358 0.62 9.15 -20.82
CA HIS A 358 0.19 10.50 -20.50
C HIS A 358 0.54 10.96 -19.09
N PHE A 359 0.59 10.07 -18.11
CA PHE A 359 0.99 10.52 -16.76
C PHE A 359 2.39 11.12 -16.79
N PRO A 360 2.56 12.37 -16.28
CA PRO A 360 3.76 13.14 -16.45
C PRO A 360 4.95 12.56 -15.68
N PHE A 361 6.13 13.01 -16.06
CA PHE A 361 7.33 12.80 -15.25
C PHE A 361 7.14 13.43 -13.87
N GLY A 362 7.44 12.66 -12.80
CA GLY A 362 7.17 13.05 -11.42
C GLY A 362 5.90 12.42 -10.84
N SER A 363 5.04 11.80 -11.67
CA SER A 363 4.10 10.80 -11.19
C SER A 363 4.87 9.55 -10.74
N TYR A 364 4.29 8.75 -9.88
CA TYR A 364 4.99 7.63 -9.24
C TYR A 364 4.06 6.44 -9.02
N GLY A 365 4.63 5.27 -8.94
CA GLY A 365 3.85 4.06 -8.73
C GLY A 365 4.69 2.83 -8.43
N HIS A 366 4.06 1.68 -8.50
CA HIS A 366 4.72 0.38 -8.43
C HIS A 366 3.84 -0.70 -9.06
N THR A 367 4.46 -1.79 -9.47
CA THR A 367 3.77 -2.98 -9.99
C THR A 367 4.06 -4.20 -9.11
N GLY A 368 3.21 -5.23 -9.19
CA GLY A 368 3.42 -6.50 -8.52
C GLY A 368 3.39 -7.67 -9.51
N PHE A 369 4.20 -8.67 -9.24
CA PHE A 369 4.40 -9.84 -10.11
C PHE A 369 3.11 -10.60 -10.37
N THR A 370 2.20 -10.62 -9.40
CA THR A 370 0.88 -11.29 -9.48
C THR A 370 -0.07 -10.66 -10.48
N GLY A 371 0.26 -9.52 -11.06
CA GLY A 371 -0.55 -8.82 -12.04
C GLY A 371 -1.27 -7.61 -11.50
N VAL A 372 -0.61 -6.86 -10.64
CA VAL A 372 -1.18 -5.69 -9.96
C VAL A 372 -0.35 -4.44 -10.21
N ALA A 373 -1.00 -3.27 -10.22
CA ALA A 373 -0.35 -1.98 -10.37
C ALA A 373 -1.10 -0.90 -9.59
N LEU A 374 -0.34 0.05 -9.04
CA LEU A 374 -0.81 1.32 -8.50
C LEU A 374 0.07 2.42 -9.08
N TRP A 375 -0.55 3.45 -9.69
CA TRP A 375 0.17 4.63 -10.17
C TRP A 375 -0.59 5.89 -9.78
N ILE A 376 0.14 6.89 -9.28
CA ILE A 376 -0.41 8.12 -8.70
C ILE A 376 0.23 9.32 -9.39
N ASP A 377 -0.59 10.20 -9.92
CA ASP A 377 -0.16 11.49 -10.44
C ASP A 377 -0.59 12.63 -9.50
N PRO A 378 0.36 13.25 -8.80
CA PRO A 378 0.07 14.35 -7.88
C PRO A 378 -0.31 15.65 -8.60
N PHE A 379 0.00 15.81 -9.90
CA PHE A 379 -0.24 17.05 -10.64
C PHE A 379 -1.70 17.16 -11.05
N SER A 380 -2.24 16.13 -11.66
CA SER A 380 -3.67 16.05 -12.00
C SER A 380 -4.53 15.58 -10.82
N ARG A 381 -3.93 15.14 -9.71
CA ARG A 381 -4.63 14.47 -8.59
C ARG A 381 -5.40 13.23 -9.04
N THR A 382 -4.80 12.48 -9.95
CA THR A 382 -5.35 11.24 -10.52
C THR A 382 -4.55 10.04 -10.07
N PHE A 383 -5.22 8.93 -9.82
CA PHE A 383 -4.54 7.65 -9.69
C PHE A 383 -5.34 6.54 -10.39
N PHE A 384 -4.64 5.47 -10.74
CA PHE A 384 -5.30 4.23 -11.15
C PHE A 384 -4.74 3.05 -10.36
N ILE A 385 -5.61 2.07 -10.15
CA ILE A 385 -5.30 0.78 -9.56
C ILE A 385 -5.76 -0.29 -10.55
N PHE A 386 -4.90 -1.25 -10.79
CA PHE A 386 -5.21 -2.44 -11.57
C PHE A 386 -4.84 -3.66 -10.74
N LEU A 387 -5.83 -4.48 -10.40
CA LEU A 387 -5.63 -5.72 -9.66
C LEU A 387 -6.10 -6.89 -10.51
N SER A 388 -5.25 -7.89 -10.73
CA SER A 388 -5.61 -9.11 -11.45
C SER A 388 -4.96 -10.34 -10.82
N ASN A 389 -5.49 -11.49 -11.16
CA ASN A 389 -4.91 -12.78 -10.84
C ASN A 389 -4.30 -13.44 -12.08
N ARG A 390 -3.49 -12.68 -12.85
CA ARG A 390 -2.93 -13.15 -14.12
C ARG A 390 -2.19 -14.48 -14.04
N LEU A 391 -1.70 -14.83 -12.85
CA LEU A 391 -0.99 -16.08 -12.61
C LEU A 391 -1.92 -17.30 -12.49
N HIS A 392 -3.22 -17.06 -12.34
CA HIS A 392 -4.21 -18.14 -12.23
C HIS A 392 -4.58 -18.67 -13.62
N PRO A 393 -4.59 -20.01 -13.82
CA PRO A 393 -4.24 -21.02 -12.82
C PRO A 393 -2.77 -21.49 -12.87
N ASP A 394 -2.05 -21.24 -13.95
CA ASP A 394 -0.81 -21.93 -14.33
C ASP A 394 0.43 -21.02 -14.45
N GLY A 395 0.28 -19.73 -14.19
CA GLY A 395 1.37 -18.76 -14.27
C GLY A 395 1.59 -18.14 -15.65
N SER A 396 0.83 -18.54 -16.68
CA SER A 396 1.07 -18.16 -18.10
C SER A 396 0.62 -16.74 -18.46
N GLY A 397 -0.26 -16.10 -17.66
CA GLY A 397 -0.84 -14.79 -17.97
C GLY A 397 0.18 -13.65 -18.04
N ASN A 398 -0.08 -12.65 -18.90
CA ASN A 398 0.76 -11.46 -19.06
C ASN A 398 -0.10 -10.20 -19.22
N VAL A 399 0.06 -9.27 -18.29
CA VAL A 399 -0.68 -8.00 -18.25
C VAL A 399 0.20 -6.75 -18.36
N LEU A 400 1.50 -6.89 -18.65
CA LEU A 400 2.43 -5.77 -18.66
C LEU A 400 2.03 -4.69 -19.69
N GLY A 401 1.66 -5.10 -20.92
CA GLY A 401 1.13 -4.18 -21.93
C GLY A 401 -0.24 -3.60 -21.56
N LEU A 402 -1.05 -4.38 -20.82
CA LEU A 402 -2.38 -3.94 -20.37
C LEU A 402 -2.29 -2.83 -19.33
N TYR A 403 -1.31 -2.86 -18.42
CA TYR A 403 -1.08 -1.75 -17.49
C TYR A 403 -0.92 -0.42 -18.23
N ARG A 404 -0.05 -0.42 -19.25
CA ARG A 404 0.20 0.77 -20.09
C ARG A 404 -1.06 1.26 -20.77
N THR A 405 -1.84 0.34 -21.33
CA THR A 405 -3.09 0.67 -22.02
C THR A 405 -4.12 1.27 -21.07
N VAL A 406 -4.39 0.60 -19.93
CA VAL A 406 -5.37 1.06 -18.93
C VAL A 406 -4.97 2.40 -18.34
N SER A 407 -3.69 2.57 -17.99
CA SER A 407 -3.16 3.82 -17.45
C SER A 407 -3.29 4.98 -18.43
N THR A 408 -2.98 4.72 -19.72
CA THR A 408 -3.13 5.71 -20.79
C THR A 408 -4.60 6.14 -20.94
N LEU A 409 -5.53 5.18 -21.00
CA LEU A 409 -6.95 5.45 -21.12
C LEU A 409 -7.52 6.15 -19.86
N ALA A 410 -7.01 5.83 -18.68
CA ALA A 410 -7.37 6.50 -17.44
C ALA A 410 -6.99 7.99 -17.47
N ALA A 411 -5.79 8.32 -17.92
CA ALA A 411 -5.37 9.70 -18.10
C ALA A 411 -6.19 10.41 -19.19
N GLU A 412 -6.43 9.76 -20.34
CA GLU A 412 -7.28 10.31 -21.40
C GLU A 412 -8.71 10.60 -20.95
N ALA A 413 -9.23 9.87 -19.96
CA ALA A 413 -10.57 10.07 -19.43
C ALA A 413 -10.71 11.35 -18.62
N VAL A 414 -9.63 11.93 -18.11
CA VAL A 414 -9.64 13.22 -17.40
C VAL A 414 -9.88 14.35 -18.40
N THR A 415 -10.86 15.22 -18.12
CA THR A 415 -11.32 16.27 -19.07
C THR A 415 -10.88 17.67 -18.70
N ASP A 416 -10.47 17.93 -17.49
CA ASP A 416 -10.12 19.24 -16.93
C ASP A 416 -8.63 19.40 -16.58
N PHE A 417 -7.79 18.48 -17.07
CA PHE A 417 -6.33 18.53 -16.94
C PHE A 417 -5.66 18.18 -18.28
N ASP A 418 -4.67 18.99 -18.68
CA ASP A 418 -3.87 18.73 -19.88
C ASP A 418 -2.56 18.00 -19.50
N PHE A 419 -2.45 16.75 -19.91
CA PHE A 419 -1.27 15.91 -19.67
C PHE A 419 -0.12 16.14 -20.69
N LYS A 420 -0.14 17.22 -21.45
CA LYS A 420 0.91 17.54 -22.42
C LYS A 420 2.19 18.05 -21.79
#